data_5f63e0647e25eacfd3b20e3d1858797f
#
_entry.id   5f63e0647e25eacfd3b20e3d1858797f
#
_cell.length_a   1.000
_cell.length_b   1.000
_cell.length_c   1.000
_cell.angle_alpha   90.00
_cell.angle_beta   90.00
_cell.angle_gamma   90.00
#
_symmetry.space_group_name_H-M   'P 1'
#
loop_
_entity.id
_entity.type
_entity.pdbx_description
1 polymer ?
#
loop_
_entity_poly.entity_id
_entity_poly.type
_entity_poly.pdbx_seq_one_letter_code
_entity_poly.pdbx_strand_id
1 'polypeptide(L)'
;IPLTFTMEFFDDYRIHFKRKGYALSTTKQNLFWLSRLMYRAISQQTIRYNPFEDAKYERVERKIRCLGKTDVARILAIPLQNKEAEFVRRIFLFSIFTVLAFADVSKLRYCDIETNSAGIRYIRQYRKKTDVESITPLHPIAEQILSLFPPKEKKEDSLIFKTSLSRIQIGMHLKAIGLACGIRQPLSFHVGRHSFGTLTLEAGVPIESIAKMMGHASIVSTQIYAQITDQKISKDMDQLIKKSTRNKNI
;
A
#
# COMPACT_ATOMS: atom_id res chain seq x y z
N ILE A 1 -2.64 -39.33 24.35
CA ILE A 1 -2.19 -38.30 25.30
C ILE A 1 -3.04 -37.07 24.98
N PRO A 2 -3.85 -36.58 25.93
CA PRO A 2 -4.60 -35.36 25.68
C PRO A 2 -3.60 -34.24 25.47
N LEU A 3 -3.73 -33.50 24.33
CA LEU A 3 -2.95 -32.30 24.06
C LEU A 3 -3.34 -31.24 25.10
N THR A 4 -2.50 -31.04 26.10
CA THR A 4 -2.63 -29.97 27.08
C THR A 4 -2.01 -28.71 26.50
N PHE A 5 -2.84 -27.72 26.19
CA PHE A 5 -2.37 -26.39 25.78
C PHE A 5 -1.91 -25.64 27.03
N THR A 6 -0.57 -25.51 27.16
CA THR A 6 0.10 -24.80 28.25
C THR A 6 0.98 -23.69 27.71
N MET A 7 1.52 -22.83 28.58
CA MET A 7 2.55 -21.86 28.18
C MET A 7 3.81 -22.54 27.63
N GLU A 8 4.17 -23.72 28.13
CA GLU A 8 5.26 -24.54 27.61
C GLU A 8 5.01 -24.93 26.15
N PHE A 9 3.81 -25.41 25.81
CA PHE A 9 3.41 -25.68 24.44
C PHE A 9 3.54 -24.42 23.55
N PHE A 10 3.13 -23.25 24.05
CA PHE A 10 3.25 -22.00 23.31
C PHE A 10 4.69 -21.63 23.00
N ASP A 11 5.59 -21.81 23.99
CA ASP A 11 7.02 -21.54 23.83
C ASP A 11 7.69 -22.53 22.89
N ASP A 12 7.37 -23.83 23.01
CA ASP A 12 7.85 -24.87 22.11
C ASP A 12 7.41 -24.62 20.67
N TYR A 13 6.15 -24.21 20.46
CA TYR A 13 5.62 -23.84 19.16
C TYR A 13 6.38 -22.64 18.58
N ARG A 14 6.67 -21.61 19.39
CA ARG A 14 7.49 -20.47 19.01
C ARG A 14 8.90 -20.88 18.61
N ILE A 15 9.55 -21.75 19.39
CA ILE A 15 10.90 -22.28 19.14
C ILE A 15 10.90 -23.09 17.85
N HIS A 16 9.89 -23.91 17.60
CA HIS A 16 9.76 -24.69 16.38
C HIS A 16 9.77 -23.77 15.13
N PHE A 17 9.00 -22.68 15.13
CA PHE A 17 9.00 -21.72 14.02
C PHE A 17 10.36 -21.06 13.83
N LYS A 18 11.07 -20.71 14.93
CA LYS A 18 12.42 -20.16 14.86
C LYS A 18 13.41 -21.17 14.25
N ARG A 19 13.36 -22.43 14.68
CA ARG A 19 14.23 -23.52 14.15
C ARG A 19 13.96 -23.77 12.66
N LYS A 20 12.74 -23.63 12.20
CA LYS A 20 12.37 -23.75 10.78
C LYS A 20 12.74 -22.50 9.95
N GLY A 21 13.33 -21.47 10.55
CA GLY A 21 13.77 -20.26 9.84
C GLY A 21 12.63 -19.33 9.41
N TYR A 22 11.43 -19.47 9.97
CA TYR A 22 10.33 -18.55 9.65
C TYR A 22 10.62 -17.13 10.17
N ALA A 23 10.18 -16.13 9.39
CA ALA A 23 10.28 -14.75 9.82
C ALA A 23 9.48 -14.49 11.10
N LEU A 24 10.00 -13.61 11.97
CA LEU A 24 9.37 -13.24 13.24
C LEU A 24 7.91 -12.78 13.07
N SER A 25 7.60 -12.06 11.99
CA SER A 25 6.22 -11.64 11.66
C SER A 25 5.29 -12.84 11.39
N THR A 26 5.80 -13.90 10.72
CA THR A 26 5.06 -15.12 10.45
C THR A 26 4.83 -15.90 11.74
N THR A 27 5.87 -16.04 12.56
CA THR A 27 5.77 -16.69 13.88
C THR A 27 4.73 -15.99 14.74
N LYS A 28 4.83 -14.66 14.89
CA LYS A 28 3.86 -13.86 15.64
C LYS A 28 2.43 -14.02 15.13
N GLN A 29 2.24 -14.04 13.82
CA GLN A 29 0.91 -14.22 13.22
C GLN A 29 0.30 -15.58 13.57
N ASN A 30 1.10 -16.65 13.53
CA ASN A 30 0.63 -18.00 13.89
C ASN A 30 0.31 -18.12 15.37
N LEU A 31 1.16 -17.59 16.26
CA LEU A 31 0.89 -17.53 17.69
C LEU A 31 -0.38 -16.73 18.01
N PHE A 32 -0.61 -15.63 17.31
CA PHE A 32 -1.84 -14.84 17.44
C PHE A 32 -3.08 -15.63 17.02
N TRP A 33 -3.00 -16.40 15.93
CA TRP A 33 -4.08 -17.31 15.52
C TRP A 33 -4.36 -18.39 16.57
N LEU A 34 -3.32 -18.95 17.17
CA LEU A 34 -3.46 -19.94 18.24
C LEU A 34 -4.20 -19.33 19.44
N SER A 35 -3.80 -18.15 19.89
CA SER A 35 -4.50 -17.44 20.98
C SER A 35 -5.98 -17.15 20.63
N ARG A 36 -6.28 -16.75 19.39
CA ARG A 36 -7.67 -16.56 18.95
C ARG A 36 -8.50 -17.82 18.97
N LEU A 37 -7.90 -18.98 18.68
CA LEU A 37 -8.60 -20.26 18.79
C LEU A 37 -8.97 -20.56 20.24
N MET A 38 -8.10 -20.21 21.22
CA MET A 38 -8.44 -20.36 22.64
C MET A 38 -9.61 -19.46 23.05
N TYR A 39 -9.62 -18.18 22.63
CA TYR A 39 -10.77 -17.30 22.89
C TYR A 39 -12.08 -17.81 22.26
N ARG A 40 -12.00 -18.43 21.09
CA ARG A 40 -13.16 -19.09 20.46
C ARG A 40 -13.63 -20.29 21.29
N ALA A 41 -12.70 -21.12 21.80
CA ALA A 41 -13.03 -22.25 22.66
C ALA A 41 -13.70 -21.80 23.99
N ILE A 42 -13.29 -20.63 24.54
CA ILE A 42 -13.94 -20.00 25.69
C ILE A 42 -15.38 -19.61 25.32
N SER A 43 -15.57 -18.93 24.19
CA SER A 43 -16.91 -18.52 23.75
C SER A 43 -17.85 -19.70 23.49
N GLN A 44 -17.31 -20.88 23.19
CA GLN A 44 -18.02 -22.13 23.03
C GLN A 44 -18.12 -22.95 24.35
N GLN A 45 -17.68 -22.37 25.47
CA GLN A 45 -17.68 -23.02 26.79
C GLN A 45 -16.86 -24.34 26.85
N THR A 46 -15.96 -24.57 25.91
CA THR A 46 -15.09 -25.74 25.86
C THR A 46 -13.94 -25.67 26.87
N ILE A 47 -13.42 -24.48 27.11
CA ILE A 47 -12.40 -24.17 28.11
C ILE A 47 -12.83 -22.93 28.92
N ARG A 48 -12.31 -22.80 30.15
CA ARG A 48 -12.71 -21.72 31.06
C ARG A 48 -11.83 -20.46 30.92
N TYR A 49 -10.58 -20.58 30.53
CA TYR A 49 -9.62 -19.50 30.40
C TYR A 49 -8.66 -19.74 29.22
N ASN A 50 -8.04 -18.67 28.74
CA ASN A 50 -7.03 -18.77 27.71
C ASN A 50 -5.67 -19.12 28.33
N PRO A 51 -5.09 -20.30 28.08
CA PRO A 51 -3.80 -20.69 28.64
C PRO A 51 -2.63 -19.81 28.15
N PHE A 52 -2.86 -18.96 27.13
CA PHE A 52 -1.86 -18.07 26.52
C PHE A 52 -2.12 -16.59 26.81
N GLU A 53 -2.91 -16.28 27.84
CA GLU A 53 -3.29 -14.89 28.16
C GLU A 53 -2.06 -14.03 28.51
N ASP A 54 -1.12 -14.57 29.24
CA ASP A 54 0.12 -13.89 29.64
C ASP A 54 1.23 -13.97 28.59
N ALA A 55 0.95 -14.52 27.40
CA ALA A 55 1.95 -14.69 26.37
C ALA A 55 2.49 -13.36 25.84
N LYS A 56 3.79 -13.14 25.95
CA LYS A 56 4.47 -11.95 25.43
C LYS A 56 4.85 -12.17 23.96
N TYR A 57 4.35 -11.27 23.11
CA TYR A 57 4.68 -11.27 21.68
C TYR A 57 5.86 -10.34 21.41
N GLU A 58 6.88 -10.84 20.74
CA GLU A 58 8.01 -10.02 20.32
C GLU A 58 7.53 -8.87 19.41
N ARG A 59 8.06 -7.66 19.63
CA ARG A 59 7.73 -6.50 18.80
C ARG A 59 8.39 -6.66 17.44
N VAL A 60 7.57 -6.71 16.38
CA VAL A 60 8.05 -6.72 15.01
C VAL A 60 8.15 -5.30 14.50
N GLU A 61 9.36 -4.81 14.27
CA GLU A 61 9.57 -3.55 13.56
C GLU A 61 9.18 -3.70 12.09
N ARG A 62 8.21 -2.93 11.65
CA ARG A 62 7.78 -2.90 10.26
C ARG A 62 8.49 -1.77 9.54
N LYS A 63 9.53 -2.10 8.78
CA LYS A 63 10.11 -1.15 7.83
C LYS A 63 9.20 -1.07 6.60
N ILE A 64 8.67 0.11 6.34
CA ILE A 64 7.85 0.36 5.16
C ILE A 64 8.77 0.38 3.96
N ARG A 65 8.43 -0.43 2.96
CA ARG A 65 9.11 -0.42 1.66
C ARG A 65 8.39 0.58 0.76
N CYS A 66 9.08 1.63 0.36
CA CYS A 66 8.59 2.64 -0.58
C CYS A 66 9.69 3.01 -1.57
N LEU A 67 9.29 3.52 -2.72
CA LEU A 67 10.18 4.03 -3.76
C LEU A 67 10.41 5.52 -3.53
N GLY A 68 11.64 5.96 -3.67
CA GLY A 68 11.97 7.37 -3.72
C GLY A 68 11.68 7.97 -5.11
N LYS A 69 11.77 9.31 -5.22
CA LYS A 69 11.58 10.04 -6.48
C LYS A 69 12.51 9.54 -7.59
N THR A 70 13.76 9.25 -7.25
CA THR A 70 14.77 8.73 -8.19
C THR A 70 14.41 7.34 -8.71
N ASP A 71 13.85 6.46 -7.87
CA ASP A 71 13.43 5.13 -8.29
C ASP A 71 12.25 5.21 -9.26
N VAL A 72 11.25 6.07 -8.95
CA VAL A 72 10.10 6.31 -9.83
C VAL A 72 10.56 6.88 -11.17
N ALA A 73 11.51 7.82 -11.17
CA ALA A 73 12.09 8.39 -12.40
C ALA A 73 12.80 7.31 -13.24
N ARG A 74 13.54 6.39 -12.62
CA ARG A 74 14.17 5.26 -13.34
C ARG A 74 13.13 4.34 -13.97
N ILE A 75 12.05 4.02 -13.25
CA ILE A 75 10.96 3.19 -13.78
C ILE A 75 10.24 3.89 -14.94
N LEU A 76 10.08 5.20 -14.90
CA LEU A 76 9.51 5.99 -16.00
C LEU A 76 10.38 5.98 -17.24
N ALA A 77 11.70 6.08 -17.06
CA ALA A 77 12.66 6.28 -18.15
C ALA A 77 13.14 4.99 -18.82
N ILE A 78 13.04 3.82 -18.15
CA ILE A 78 13.61 2.58 -18.67
C ILE A 78 12.94 2.15 -19.98
N PRO A 79 13.71 1.89 -21.07
CA PRO A 79 13.15 1.36 -22.29
C PRO A 79 12.82 -0.14 -22.11
N LEU A 80 11.61 -0.54 -22.44
CA LEU A 80 11.17 -1.93 -22.40
C LEU A 80 10.71 -2.37 -23.80
N GLN A 81 11.32 -3.42 -24.33
CA GLN A 81 10.92 -3.97 -25.64
C GLN A 81 9.75 -4.97 -25.53
N ASN A 82 9.65 -5.65 -24.39
CA ASN A 82 8.56 -6.60 -24.15
C ASN A 82 7.25 -5.88 -23.87
N LYS A 83 6.22 -6.12 -24.70
CA LYS A 83 4.91 -5.46 -24.61
C LYS A 83 4.18 -5.73 -23.28
N GLU A 84 4.33 -6.93 -22.73
CA GLU A 84 3.72 -7.29 -21.43
C GLU A 84 4.42 -6.57 -20.28
N ALA A 85 5.76 -6.52 -20.29
CA ALA A 85 6.52 -5.77 -19.30
C ALA A 85 6.18 -4.27 -19.37
N GLU A 86 6.04 -3.70 -20.56
CA GLU A 86 5.62 -2.32 -20.77
C GLU A 86 4.21 -2.06 -20.24
N PHE A 87 3.27 -2.96 -20.50
CA PHE A 87 1.93 -2.90 -19.93
C PHE A 87 1.97 -2.93 -18.40
N VAL A 88 2.73 -3.87 -17.81
CA VAL A 88 2.89 -3.99 -16.34
C VAL A 88 3.53 -2.74 -15.76
N ARG A 89 4.54 -2.15 -16.41
CA ARG A 89 5.15 -0.88 -16.01
C ARG A 89 4.11 0.23 -15.94
N ARG A 90 3.28 0.38 -16.97
CA ARG A 90 2.24 1.42 -17.05
C ARG A 90 1.21 1.28 -15.94
N ILE A 91 0.66 0.09 -15.72
CA ILE A 91 -0.33 -0.10 -14.65
C ILE A 91 0.29 0.03 -13.26
N PHE A 92 1.56 -0.30 -13.09
CA PHE A 92 2.29 -0.10 -11.84
C PHE A 92 2.53 1.39 -11.55
N LEU A 93 2.99 2.17 -12.55
CA LEU A 93 3.11 3.62 -12.44
C LEU A 93 1.75 4.28 -12.19
N PHE A 94 0.71 3.84 -12.89
CA PHE A 94 -0.64 4.30 -12.63
C PHE A 94 -1.04 4.09 -11.17
N SER A 95 -0.75 2.91 -10.61
CA SER A 95 -0.98 2.63 -9.19
C SER A 95 -0.18 3.56 -8.25
N ILE A 96 1.07 3.90 -8.59
CA ILE A 96 1.88 4.84 -7.81
C ILE A 96 1.23 6.23 -7.79
N PHE A 97 0.68 6.70 -8.92
CA PHE A 97 0.12 8.05 -9.04
C PHE A 97 -1.37 8.16 -8.71
N THR A 98 -2.07 7.04 -8.50
CA THR A 98 -3.50 7.01 -8.14
C THR A 98 -3.78 6.32 -6.82
N VAL A 99 -2.76 5.78 -6.16
CA VAL A 99 -2.85 5.01 -4.90
C VAL A 99 -3.69 3.73 -4.97
N LEU A 100 -4.18 3.35 -6.14
CA LEU A 100 -5.01 2.17 -6.32
C LEU A 100 -4.20 0.88 -6.09
N ALA A 101 -4.78 -0.07 -5.35
CA ALA A 101 -4.21 -1.41 -5.26
C ALA A 101 -4.42 -2.17 -6.58
N PHE A 102 -3.65 -3.23 -6.82
CA PHE A 102 -3.78 -4.03 -8.04
C PHE A 102 -5.22 -4.51 -8.30
N ALA A 103 -5.92 -4.92 -7.25
CA ALA A 103 -7.31 -5.37 -7.37
C ALA A 103 -8.27 -4.27 -7.83
N ASP A 104 -7.97 -3.01 -7.49
CA ASP A 104 -8.77 -1.85 -7.88
C ASP A 104 -8.39 -1.40 -9.29
N VAL A 105 -7.08 -1.33 -9.62
CA VAL A 105 -6.58 -1.05 -10.98
C VAL A 105 -7.12 -2.05 -12.00
N SER A 106 -7.12 -3.34 -11.66
CA SER A 106 -7.59 -4.41 -12.59
C SER A 106 -9.09 -4.38 -12.85
N LYS A 107 -9.86 -3.65 -12.06
CA LYS A 107 -11.32 -3.52 -12.19
C LYS A 107 -11.76 -2.12 -12.57
N LEU A 108 -10.82 -1.19 -12.72
CA LEU A 108 -11.10 0.20 -13.05
C LEU A 108 -11.79 0.30 -14.41
N ARG A 109 -12.91 1.03 -14.43
CA ARG A 109 -13.72 1.28 -15.61
C ARG A 109 -13.66 2.76 -16.00
N TYR A 110 -14.05 3.07 -17.21
CA TYR A 110 -14.09 4.47 -17.65
C TYR A 110 -15.15 5.28 -16.87
N CYS A 111 -16.26 4.67 -16.45
CA CYS A 111 -17.28 5.30 -15.62
C CYS A 111 -16.80 5.64 -14.19
N ASP A 112 -15.71 5.04 -13.71
CA ASP A 112 -15.12 5.36 -12.40
C ASP A 112 -14.30 6.68 -12.43
N ILE A 113 -14.14 7.27 -13.62
CA ILE A 113 -13.39 8.52 -13.81
C ILE A 113 -14.39 9.65 -14.01
N GLU A 114 -14.53 10.48 -13.01
CA GLU A 114 -15.42 11.64 -13.00
C GLU A 114 -14.64 12.93 -13.30
N THR A 115 -15.35 13.95 -13.77
CA THR A 115 -14.80 15.29 -13.98
C THR A 115 -15.63 16.28 -13.17
N ASN A 116 -14.98 17.10 -12.34
CA ASN A 116 -15.69 18.13 -11.58
C ASN A 116 -15.97 19.39 -12.43
N SER A 117 -16.70 20.35 -11.86
CA SER A 117 -17.02 21.62 -12.53
C SER A 117 -15.80 22.47 -12.92
N ALA A 118 -14.66 22.25 -12.29
CA ALA A 118 -13.39 22.91 -12.60
C ALA A 118 -12.57 22.17 -13.68
N GLY A 119 -13.10 21.10 -14.29
CA GLY A 119 -12.39 20.31 -15.30
C GLY A 119 -11.37 19.33 -14.74
N ILE A 120 -11.27 19.18 -13.42
CA ILE A 120 -10.32 18.25 -12.79
C ILE A 120 -10.92 16.85 -12.81
N ARG A 121 -10.18 15.91 -13.37
CA ARG A 121 -10.56 14.49 -13.38
C ARG A 121 -10.09 13.79 -12.12
N TYR A 122 -10.90 12.90 -11.61
CA TYR A 122 -10.59 12.11 -10.41
C TYR A 122 -11.22 10.72 -10.49
N ILE A 123 -10.64 9.79 -9.75
CA ILE A 123 -11.18 8.45 -9.56
C ILE A 123 -11.96 8.44 -8.26
N ARG A 124 -13.21 8.01 -8.32
CA ARG A 124 -14.07 7.78 -7.15
C ARG A 124 -14.35 6.28 -7.04
N GLN A 125 -13.97 5.68 -5.94
CA GLN A 125 -14.19 4.26 -5.69
C GLN A 125 -14.50 3.98 -4.22
N TYR A 126 -15.34 2.98 -3.98
CA TYR A 126 -15.51 2.40 -2.65
C TYR A 126 -14.55 1.23 -2.50
N ARG A 127 -13.69 1.27 -1.48
CA ARG A 127 -12.75 0.18 -1.23
C ARG A 127 -13.47 -1.05 -0.73
N LYS A 128 -13.40 -2.15 -1.50
CA LYS A 128 -14.02 -3.42 -1.16
C LYS A 128 -13.68 -3.96 0.24
N LYS A 129 -12.48 -3.66 0.76
CA LYS A 129 -12.02 -4.16 2.07
C LYS A 129 -12.54 -3.36 3.25
N THR A 130 -12.81 -2.07 3.09
CA THR A 130 -13.12 -1.14 4.19
C THR A 130 -14.43 -0.43 4.03
N ASP A 131 -15.08 -0.57 2.88
CA ASP A 131 -16.28 0.15 2.44
C ASP A 131 -16.16 1.68 2.60
N VAL A 132 -14.93 2.18 2.52
CA VAL A 132 -14.64 3.61 2.62
C VAL A 132 -14.45 4.18 1.23
N GLU A 133 -15.13 5.29 0.97
CA GLU A 133 -14.96 6.07 -0.25
C GLU A 133 -13.53 6.61 -0.36
N SER A 134 -12.92 6.39 -1.52
CA SER A 134 -11.62 6.91 -1.92
C SER A 134 -11.82 7.86 -3.09
N ILE A 135 -11.28 9.07 -3.00
CA ILE A 135 -11.32 10.08 -4.06
C ILE A 135 -9.90 10.51 -4.34
N THR A 136 -9.43 10.24 -5.56
CA THR A 136 -8.05 10.55 -5.95
C THR A 136 -8.05 11.38 -7.22
N PRO A 137 -7.66 12.66 -7.17
CA PRO A 137 -7.43 13.48 -8.36
C PRO A 137 -6.37 12.83 -9.24
N LEU A 138 -6.57 12.87 -10.57
CA LEU A 138 -5.62 12.30 -11.50
C LEU A 138 -4.38 13.19 -11.63
N HIS A 139 -3.23 12.62 -11.33
CA HIS A 139 -1.94 13.24 -11.59
C HIS A 139 -1.67 13.27 -13.11
N PRO A 140 -0.99 14.29 -13.68
CA PRO A 140 -0.70 14.37 -15.12
C PRO A 140 -0.07 13.09 -15.72
N ILE A 141 0.80 12.40 -14.99
CA ILE A 141 1.37 11.11 -15.41
C ILE A 141 0.28 10.03 -15.51
N ALA A 142 -0.67 9.99 -14.58
CA ALA A 142 -1.79 9.05 -14.64
C ALA A 142 -2.71 9.35 -15.84
N GLU A 143 -2.94 10.62 -16.15
CA GLU A 143 -3.65 11.07 -17.35
C GLU A 143 -2.96 10.62 -18.65
N GLN A 144 -1.64 10.80 -18.72
CA GLN A 144 -0.84 10.33 -19.87
C GLN A 144 -0.92 8.81 -20.03
N ILE A 145 -0.90 8.06 -18.93
CA ILE A 145 -1.07 6.60 -18.99
C ILE A 145 -2.47 6.25 -19.50
N LEU A 146 -3.53 6.91 -19.00
CA LEU A 146 -4.91 6.68 -19.45
C LEU A 146 -5.09 6.94 -20.94
N SER A 147 -4.46 7.97 -21.49
CA SER A 147 -4.54 8.29 -22.91
C SER A 147 -4.00 7.18 -23.84
N LEU A 148 -3.11 6.31 -23.31
CA LEU A 148 -2.59 5.15 -24.03
C LEU A 148 -3.57 3.96 -24.06
N PHE A 149 -4.66 4.05 -23.33
CA PHE A 149 -5.72 3.05 -23.24
C PHE A 149 -7.08 3.68 -23.60
N PRO A 150 -7.29 4.13 -24.84
CA PRO A 150 -8.58 4.72 -25.22
C PRO A 150 -9.69 3.67 -25.21
N PRO A 151 -10.93 4.03 -24.94
CA PRO A 151 -12.06 3.13 -25.03
C PRO A 151 -12.21 2.64 -26.46
N LYS A 152 -12.19 1.32 -26.68
CA LYS A 152 -12.38 0.72 -28.02
C LYS A 152 -13.82 0.81 -28.51
N GLU A 153 -14.77 0.89 -27.59
CA GLU A 153 -16.19 1.08 -27.81
C GLU A 153 -16.68 2.18 -26.86
N LYS A 154 -17.74 2.89 -27.22
CA LYS A 154 -18.38 3.93 -26.36
C LYS A 154 -19.10 3.33 -25.13
N LYS A 155 -18.57 2.25 -24.56
CA LYS A 155 -19.12 1.62 -23.35
C LYS A 155 -18.35 2.11 -22.14
N GLU A 156 -18.91 3.07 -21.44
CA GLU A 156 -18.37 3.66 -20.20
C GLU A 156 -18.10 2.60 -19.13
N ASP A 157 -18.83 1.47 -19.15
CA ASP A 157 -18.69 0.37 -18.21
C ASP A 157 -17.56 -0.63 -18.57
N SER A 158 -16.75 -0.34 -19.59
CA SER A 158 -15.64 -1.22 -19.97
C SER A 158 -14.41 -1.02 -19.11
N LEU A 159 -13.66 -2.12 -18.84
CA LEU A 159 -12.40 -2.07 -18.12
C LEU A 159 -11.33 -1.31 -18.90
N ILE A 160 -10.59 -0.44 -18.23
CA ILE A 160 -9.48 0.33 -18.81
C ILE A 160 -8.27 -0.59 -19.08
N PHE A 161 -7.82 -1.32 -18.05
CA PHE A 161 -6.62 -2.15 -18.12
C PHE A 161 -6.97 -3.63 -18.29
N LYS A 162 -7.40 -4.01 -19.51
CA LYS A 162 -7.69 -5.41 -19.84
C LYS A 162 -6.39 -6.19 -20.03
N THR A 163 -6.23 -7.30 -19.32
CA THR A 163 -5.07 -8.19 -19.48
C THR A 163 -5.43 -9.64 -19.20
N SER A 164 -4.77 -10.55 -19.88
CA SER A 164 -4.79 -11.99 -19.62
C SER A 164 -3.68 -12.43 -18.66
N LEU A 165 -2.78 -11.52 -18.27
CA LEU A 165 -1.67 -11.84 -17.38
C LEU A 165 -2.17 -12.24 -15.99
N SER A 166 -1.68 -13.38 -15.52
CA SER A 166 -1.88 -13.82 -14.15
C SER A 166 -1.10 -12.94 -13.15
N ARG A 167 -1.49 -12.97 -11.88
CA ARG A 167 -0.76 -12.24 -10.82
C ARG A 167 0.71 -12.67 -10.72
N ILE A 168 1.01 -13.93 -11.00
CA ILE A 168 2.38 -14.48 -10.98
C ILE A 168 3.20 -13.82 -12.09
N GLN A 169 2.69 -13.80 -13.33
CA GLN A 169 3.35 -13.17 -14.46
C GLN A 169 3.58 -11.67 -14.24
N ILE A 170 2.58 -10.95 -13.73
CA ILE A 170 2.72 -9.54 -13.35
C ILE A 170 3.84 -9.37 -12.31
N GLY A 171 3.89 -10.23 -11.30
CA GLY A 171 4.97 -10.23 -10.29
C GLY A 171 6.35 -10.49 -10.90
N MET A 172 6.45 -11.40 -11.87
CA MET A 172 7.69 -11.67 -12.60
C MET A 172 8.16 -10.45 -13.41
N HIS A 173 7.25 -9.78 -14.13
CA HIS A 173 7.57 -8.55 -14.86
C HIS A 173 7.99 -7.42 -13.91
N LEU A 174 7.30 -7.22 -12.79
CA LEU A 174 7.71 -6.22 -11.79
C LEU A 174 9.11 -6.50 -11.23
N LYS A 175 9.42 -7.78 -10.97
CA LYS A 175 10.77 -8.17 -10.52
C LYS A 175 11.82 -7.84 -11.58
N ALA A 176 11.57 -8.17 -12.85
CA ALA A 176 12.48 -7.86 -13.95
C ALA A 176 12.68 -6.36 -14.14
N ILE A 177 11.60 -5.54 -14.08
CA ILE A 177 11.66 -4.09 -14.13
C ILE A 177 12.50 -3.53 -12.97
N GLY A 178 12.27 -4.02 -11.75
CA GLY A 178 13.03 -3.59 -10.57
C GLY A 178 14.52 -3.86 -10.71
N LEU A 179 14.91 -5.05 -11.20
CA LEU A 179 16.30 -5.41 -11.45
C LEU A 179 16.92 -4.52 -12.54
N ALA A 180 16.23 -4.31 -13.64
CA ALA A 180 16.71 -3.47 -14.75
C ALA A 180 16.87 -2.01 -14.33
N CYS A 181 16.05 -1.51 -13.39
CA CYS A 181 16.17 -0.18 -12.80
C CYS A 181 17.23 -0.08 -11.68
N GLY A 182 17.90 -1.17 -11.29
CA GLY A 182 18.82 -1.19 -10.15
C GLY A 182 18.15 -0.95 -8.80
N ILE A 183 16.87 -1.30 -8.66
CA ILE A 183 16.10 -1.13 -7.43
C ILE A 183 16.29 -2.37 -6.55
N ARG A 184 16.87 -2.19 -5.36
CA ARG A 184 17.20 -3.31 -4.46
C ARG A 184 15.98 -4.01 -3.85
N GLN A 185 14.89 -3.26 -3.63
CA GLN A 185 13.69 -3.81 -3.02
C GLN A 185 12.76 -4.42 -4.08
N PRO A 186 12.04 -5.52 -3.76
CA PRO A 186 11.07 -6.11 -4.67
C PRO A 186 9.93 -5.12 -4.99
N LEU A 187 9.65 -4.90 -6.27
CA LEU A 187 8.51 -4.11 -6.69
C LEU A 187 7.20 -4.90 -6.47
N SER A 188 6.18 -4.22 -5.98
CA SER A 188 4.82 -4.73 -5.87
C SER A 188 3.84 -3.56 -5.84
N PHE A 189 2.59 -3.78 -6.19
CA PHE A 189 1.55 -2.74 -6.10
C PHE A 189 1.38 -2.20 -4.67
N HIS A 190 1.67 -3.00 -3.67
CA HIS A 190 1.67 -2.55 -2.28
C HIS A 190 2.82 -1.55 -2.02
N VAL A 191 4.00 -1.82 -2.56
CA VAL A 191 5.13 -0.86 -2.54
C VAL A 191 4.76 0.41 -3.29
N GLY A 192 4.12 0.31 -4.47
CA GLY A 192 3.63 1.48 -5.22
C GLY A 192 2.68 2.34 -4.38
N ARG A 193 1.71 1.72 -3.71
CA ARG A 193 0.78 2.41 -2.83
C ARG A 193 1.48 3.07 -1.62
N HIS A 194 2.45 2.40 -1.02
CA HIS A 194 3.26 3.00 0.04
C HIS A 194 4.08 4.18 -0.48
N SER A 195 4.61 4.07 -1.70
CA SER A 195 5.34 5.15 -2.34
C SER A 195 4.48 6.39 -2.56
N PHE A 196 3.21 6.24 -2.99
CA PHE A 196 2.27 7.35 -3.05
C PHE A 196 2.15 8.05 -1.70
N GLY A 197 1.88 7.29 -0.61
CA GLY A 197 1.71 7.87 0.73
C GLY A 197 2.95 8.64 1.19
N THR A 198 4.15 8.09 0.98
CA THR A 198 5.41 8.73 1.36
C THR A 198 5.69 9.96 0.50
N LEU A 199 5.61 9.83 -0.84
CA LEU A 199 5.94 10.92 -1.77
C LEU A 199 4.98 12.11 -1.66
N THR A 200 3.69 11.86 -1.45
CA THR A 200 2.70 12.93 -1.27
C THR A 200 2.87 13.64 0.08
N LEU A 201 3.19 12.88 1.14
CA LEU A 201 3.48 13.47 2.45
C LEU A 201 4.77 14.31 2.42
N GLU A 202 5.83 13.84 1.72
CA GLU A 202 7.06 14.62 1.48
C GLU A 202 6.81 15.87 0.66
N ALA A 203 5.82 15.85 -0.24
CA ALA A 203 5.38 17.00 -1.02
C ALA A 203 4.55 18.01 -0.21
N GLY A 204 4.22 17.70 1.05
CA GLY A 204 3.48 18.59 1.95
C GLY A 204 1.96 18.42 1.89
N VAL A 205 1.45 17.37 1.25
CA VAL A 205 0.01 17.07 1.27
C VAL A 205 -0.40 16.67 2.69
N PRO A 206 -1.49 17.25 3.25
CA PRO A 206 -1.98 16.89 4.58
C PRO A 206 -2.29 15.39 4.70
N ILE A 207 -1.99 14.81 5.86
CA ILE A 207 -2.13 13.37 6.09
C ILE A 207 -3.60 12.92 6.01
N GLU A 208 -4.55 13.80 6.35
CA GLU A 208 -5.99 13.59 6.24
C GLU A 208 -6.41 13.42 4.79
N SER A 209 -5.88 14.28 3.90
CA SER A 209 -6.12 14.18 2.45
C SER A 209 -5.55 12.88 1.89
N ILE A 210 -4.35 12.49 2.33
CA ILE A 210 -3.73 11.22 1.95
C ILE A 210 -4.59 10.06 2.43
N ALA A 211 -5.08 10.08 3.68
CA ALA A 211 -5.95 9.05 4.23
C ALA A 211 -7.24 8.90 3.40
N LYS A 212 -7.88 10.01 3.00
CA LYS A 212 -9.08 10.00 2.15
C LYS A 212 -8.78 9.44 0.76
N MET A 213 -7.69 9.88 0.11
CA MET A 213 -7.24 9.33 -1.18
C MET A 213 -6.95 7.84 -1.08
N MET A 214 -6.36 7.38 0.02
CA MET A 214 -6.07 5.98 0.26
C MET A 214 -7.30 5.15 0.70
N GLY A 215 -8.45 5.76 0.97
CA GLY A 215 -9.63 5.07 1.50
C GLY A 215 -9.33 4.35 2.81
N HIS A 216 -8.61 4.99 3.71
CA HIS A 216 -8.35 4.46 5.05
C HIS A 216 -9.50 4.83 5.99
N ALA A 217 -10.05 3.84 6.69
CA ALA A 217 -11.08 4.06 7.69
C ALA A 217 -10.57 4.83 8.92
N SER A 218 -9.26 4.80 9.16
CA SER A 218 -8.60 5.52 10.27
C SER A 218 -7.30 6.14 9.79
N ILE A 219 -7.05 7.38 10.22
CA ILE A 219 -5.81 8.11 9.96
C ILE A 219 -4.57 7.38 10.51
N VAL A 220 -4.74 6.58 11.56
CA VAL A 220 -3.67 5.75 12.16
C VAL A 220 -3.02 4.85 11.10
N SER A 221 -3.81 4.36 10.12
CA SER A 221 -3.27 3.57 9.01
C SER A 221 -2.37 4.38 8.07
N THR A 222 -2.49 5.70 8.07
CA THR A 222 -1.70 6.63 7.26
C THR A 222 -0.49 7.17 8.03
N GLN A 223 -0.56 7.20 9.35
CA GLN A 223 0.54 7.65 10.23
C GLN A 223 1.82 6.83 10.04
N ILE A 224 1.73 5.62 9.52
CA ILE A 224 2.90 4.82 9.15
C ILE A 224 3.84 5.53 8.16
N TYR A 225 3.31 6.47 7.35
CA TYR A 225 4.12 7.28 6.42
C TYR A 225 4.73 8.52 7.09
N ALA A 226 4.20 8.92 8.22
CA ALA A 226 4.66 10.08 8.98
C ALA A 226 5.88 9.74 9.86
N GLN A 227 6.96 9.21 9.23
CA GLN A 227 8.25 9.21 9.92
C GLN A 227 8.75 10.66 9.93
N ILE A 228 8.47 11.34 11.04
CA ILE A 228 8.97 12.70 11.26
C ILE A 228 10.47 12.61 11.47
N THR A 229 11.23 13.03 10.47
CA THR A 229 12.69 13.19 10.57
C THR A 229 13.00 14.60 11.03
N ASP A 230 14.15 14.80 11.69
CA ASP A 230 14.65 16.14 12.06
C ASP A 230 14.71 17.08 10.86
N GLN A 231 15.04 16.54 9.68
CA GLN A 231 15.04 17.29 8.42
C GLN A 231 13.64 17.78 8.02
N LYS A 232 12.58 17.01 8.30
CA LYS A 232 11.22 17.44 8.02
C LYS A 232 10.79 18.54 8.99
N ILE A 233 11.10 18.40 10.28
CA ILE A 233 10.82 19.41 11.30
C ILE A 233 11.49 20.74 10.89
N SER A 234 12.77 20.70 10.52
CA SER A 234 13.51 21.89 10.07
C SER A 234 12.87 22.54 8.83
N LYS A 235 12.48 21.74 7.83
CA LYS A 235 11.80 22.26 6.63
C LYS A 235 10.45 22.90 6.95
N ASP A 236 9.66 22.29 7.81
CA ASP A 236 8.34 22.79 8.18
C ASP A 236 8.47 24.13 8.95
N MET A 237 9.48 24.25 9.83
CA MET A 237 9.83 25.51 10.50
C MET A 237 10.34 26.58 9.53
N ASP A 238 11.21 26.24 8.58
CA ASP A 238 11.68 27.17 7.54
C ASP A 238 10.51 27.71 6.70
N GLN A 239 9.54 26.87 6.36
CA GLN A 239 8.35 27.31 5.64
C GLN A 239 7.47 28.25 6.47
N LEU A 240 7.32 27.98 7.76
CA LEU A 240 6.60 28.85 8.69
C LEU A 240 7.28 30.22 8.78
N ILE A 241 8.61 30.25 8.96
CA ILE A 241 9.40 31.49 9.04
C ILE A 241 9.25 32.31 7.74
N LYS A 242 9.38 31.66 6.57
CA LYS A 242 9.20 32.33 5.27
C LYS A 242 7.80 32.91 5.08
N LYS A 243 6.76 32.24 5.53
CA LYS A 243 5.38 32.74 5.49
C LYS A 243 5.20 33.93 6.44
N SER A 244 5.77 33.87 7.64
CA SER A 244 5.69 34.95 8.63
C SER A 244 6.44 36.20 8.20
N THR A 245 7.59 36.06 7.51
CA THR A 245 8.37 37.21 6.98
C THR A 245 7.68 37.84 5.76
N ARG A 246 6.99 37.08 4.92
CA ARG A 246 6.19 37.65 3.80
C ARG A 246 5.01 38.49 4.28
N ASN A 247 4.39 38.13 5.40
CA ASN A 247 3.26 38.87 5.99
C ASN A 247 3.69 40.11 6.80
N LYS A 248 4.98 40.33 7.02
CA LYS A 248 5.50 41.54 7.70
C LYS A 248 5.91 42.66 6.76
N ASN A 249 5.78 42.49 5.45
CA ASN A 249 6.02 43.50 4.42
C ASN A 249 4.70 44.13 3.90
N ILE A 250 3.78 44.42 4.84
CA ILE A 250 2.65 45.33 4.65
C ILE A 250 2.81 46.48 5.61
#